data_8359dd8e6bf32433d76f0371b57a5ec9
#
_entry.id   8359dd8e6bf32433d76f0371b57a5ec9
#
_cell.length_a   1.000
_cell.length_b   1.000
_cell.length_c   1.000
_cell.angle_alpha   90.00
_cell.angle_beta   90.00
_cell.angle_gamma   90.00
#
_symmetry.space_group_name_H-M   'P 1'
#
loop_
_entity.id
_entity.type
_entity.pdbx_description
1 polymer ?
#
loop_
_entity_poly.entity_id
_entity_poly.type
_entity_poly.pdbx_seq_one_letter_code
_entity_poly.pdbx_strand_id
1 'polypeptide(L)' 'MFLISLLCDVYSFVLFVAVILSWLRLPEDNQIVVLIHRWTEPVLAPIRRILPPFGGLDFSPFIALIGLRLIERLLLRI' A
#
# COMPACT_ATOMS: atom_id res chain seq x y z
N MET A 1 -9.30 20.73 -1.53
CA MET A 1 -8.82 19.58 -0.74
C MET A 1 -9.59 18.31 -0.98
N PHE A 2 -10.78 18.41 -1.59
CA PHE A 2 -11.59 17.22 -1.88
C PHE A 2 -10.84 16.21 -2.76
N LEU A 3 -10.18 16.68 -3.81
CA LEU A 3 -9.46 15.78 -4.73
C LEU A 3 -8.31 15.05 -4.03
N ILE A 4 -7.56 15.78 -3.20
CA ILE A 4 -6.44 15.14 -2.48
C ILE A 4 -6.98 14.10 -1.52
N SER A 5 -8.04 14.43 -0.79
CA SER A 5 -8.64 13.49 0.15
C SER A 5 -9.18 12.25 -0.58
N LEU A 6 -9.86 12.46 -1.72
CA LEU A 6 -10.40 11.36 -2.51
C LEU A 6 -9.30 10.45 -3.04
N LEU A 7 -8.23 11.04 -3.58
CA LEU A 7 -7.12 10.26 -4.10
C LEU A 7 -6.44 9.46 -2.99
N CYS A 8 -6.26 10.06 -1.84
CA CYS A 8 -5.68 9.36 -0.69
C CYS A 8 -6.56 8.21 -0.25
N ASP A 9 -7.88 8.43 -0.21
CA ASP A 9 -8.81 7.39 0.20
C ASP A 9 -8.80 6.21 -0.77
N VAL A 10 -8.82 6.49 -2.08
CA VAL A 10 -8.80 5.46 -3.10
C VAL A 10 -7.50 4.65 -3.00
N TYR A 11 -6.38 5.34 -2.92
CA TYR A 11 -5.10 4.66 -2.84
C TYR A 11 -4.94 3.88 -1.54
N SER A 12 -5.46 4.43 -0.44
CA SER A 12 -5.48 3.72 0.84
C SER A 12 -6.25 2.41 0.73
N PHE A 13 -7.37 2.43 0.03
CA PHE A 13 -8.15 1.22 -0.19
C PHE A 13 -7.35 0.19 -0.98
N VAL A 14 -6.63 0.62 -2.01
CA VAL A 14 -5.79 -0.27 -2.81
C VAL A 14 -4.69 -0.87 -1.94
N LEU A 15 -4.06 -0.06 -1.10
CA LEU A 15 -3.02 -0.54 -0.19
C LEU A 15 -3.60 -1.53 0.83
N PHE A 16 -4.80 -1.27 1.32
CA PHE A 16 -5.46 -2.17 2.27
C PHE A 16 -5.71 -3.52 1.64
N VAL A 17 -6.19 -3.53 0.39
CA VAL A 17 -6.39 -4.76 -0.35
C VAL A 17 -5.06 -5.49 -0.53
N ALA A 18 -3.99 -4.73 -0.82
CA ALA A 18 -2.67 -5.33 -0.98
C ALA A 18 -2.20 -6.03 0.31
N VAL A 19 -2.49 -5.42 1.47
CA VAL A 19 -2.16 -6.05 2.76
C VAL A 19 -2.89 -7.38 2.89
N ILE A 20 -4.18 -7.38 2.61
CA ILE A 20 -5.00 -8.59 2.74
C ILE A 20 -4.51 -9.67 1.78
N LEU A 21 -4.23 -9.31 0.54
CA LEU A 21 -3.75 -10.26 -0.46
C LEU A 21 -2.40 -10.86 -0.05
N SER A 22 -1.53 -10.04 0.53
CA SER A 22 -0.24 -10.52 1.01
C SER A 22 -0.42 -11.56 2.12
N TRP A 23 -1.36 -11.34 3.00
CA TRP A 23 -1.60 -12.24 4.12
C TRP A 23 -2.31 -13.52 3.69
N LEU A 24 -3.15 -13.45 2.66
CA LEU A 24 -3.85 -14.62 2.13
C LEU A 24 -2.95 -15.52 1.30
N ARG A 25 -1.80 -14.99 0.85
CA ARG A 25 -0.83 -15.74 0.05
C ARG A 25 -1.45 -16.36 -1.20
N LEU A 26 -2.21 -15.52 -1.92
CA LEU A 26 -2.81 -15.95 -3.18
C LEU A 26 -1.73 -16.22 -4.24
N PRO A 27 -2.01 -17.07 -5.24
CA PRO A 27 -1.06 -17.32 -6.32
C PRO A 27 -0.67 -16.03 -7.03
N GLU A 28 0.60 -15.93 -7.41
CA GLU A 28 1.11 -14.72 -8.04
C GLU A 28 0.56 -14.50 -9.45
N ASP A 29 0.03 -15.55 -10.08
CA ASP A 29 -0.58 -15.45 -11.40
C ASP A 29 -2.03 -15.02 -11.37
N ASN A 30 -2.61 -14.83 -10.18
CA ASN A 30 -3.97 -14.33 -10.05
C ASN A 30 -4.03 -12.91 -10.60
N GLN A 31 -5.01 -12.64 -11.48
CA GLN A 31 -5.13 -11.36 -12.16
C GLN A 31 -5.32 -10.20 -11.18
N ILE A 32 -6.06 -10.44 -10.10
CA ILE A 32 -6.29 -9.40 -9.09
C ILE A 32 -4.98 -9.07 -8.38
N VAL A 33 -4.21 -10.10 -8.02
CA VAL A 33 -2.91 -9.92 -7.37
C VAL A 33 -1.97 -9.12 -8.28
N VAL A 34 -1.90 -9.49 -9.55
CA VAL A 34 -1.04 -8.79 -10.51
C VAL A 34 -1.44 -7.32 -10.64
N LEU A 35 -2.74 -7.05 -10.73
CA LEU A 35 -3.22 -5.68 -10.87
C LEU A 35 -2.88 -4.85 -9.64
N ILE A 36 -3.15 -5.37 -8.46
CA ILE A 36 -2.87 -4.66 -7.21
C ILE A 36 -1.38 -4.41 -7.06
N HIS A 37 -0.55 -5.40 -7.36
CA HIS A 37 0.91 -5.25 -7.31
C HIS A 37 1.40 -4.16 -8.24
N ARG A 38 0.85 -4.13 -9.47
CA ARG A 38 1.25 -3.12 -10.45
C ARG A 38 0.95 -1.70 -9.96
N TRP A 39 -0.16 -1.52 -9.26
CA TRP A 39 -0.55 -0.20 -8.76
C TRP A 39 0.20 0.19 -7.50
N THR A 40 0.67 -0.77 -6.72
CA THR A 40 1.32 -0.49 -5.44
C THR A 40 2.84 -0.54 -5.48
N GLU A 41 3.43 -1.25 -6.44
CA GLU A 41 4.88 -1.41 -6.52
C GLU A 41 5.67 -0.09 -6.54
N PRO A 42 5.24 0.94 -7.29
CA PRO A 42 6.02 2.19 -7.31
C PRO A 42 6.23 2.78 -5.91
N VAL A 43 5.28 2.55 -5.01
CA VAL A 43 5.37 3.04 -3.64
C VAL A 43 6.03 2.00 -2.73
N LEU A 44 5.71 0.72 -2.93
CA LEU A 44 6.16 -0.33 -2.05
C LEU A 44 7.61 -0.74 -2.25
N ALA A 45 8.12 -0.65 -3.48
CA ALA A 45 9.47 -1.09 -3.76
C ALA A 45 10.53 -0.35 -2.94
N PRO A 46 10.49 1.00 -2.84
CA PRO A 46 11.44 1.72 -1.99
C PRO A 46 11.32 1.33 -0.52
N ILE A 47 10.10 1.08 -0.06
CA ILE A 47 9.85 0.71 1.33
C ILE A 47 10.45 -0.67 1.62
N ARG A 48 10.29 -1.61 0.69
CA ARG A 48 10.85 -2.96 0.85
C ARG A 48 12.37 -2.95 0.95
N ARG A 49 13.02 -2.01 0.27
CA ARG A 49 14.48 -1.90 0.33
C ARG A 49 14.98 -1.52 1.70
N ILE A 50 14.17 -0.82 2.47
CA ILE A 50 14.52 -0.35 3.81
C ILE A 50 14.16 -1.36 4.87
N LEU A 51 13.03 -2.06 4.70
CA LEU A 51 12.51 -2.97 5.70
C LEU A 51 13.23 -4.31 5.65
N PRO A 52 13.59 -4.88 6.81
CA PRO A 52 14.11 -6.24 6.86
C PRO A 52 12.98 -7.26 6.63
N PRO A 53 13.31 -8.49 6.25
CA PRO A 53 12.29 -9.53 6.08
C PRO A 53 11.69 -9.93 7.43
N PHE A 54 10.38 -10.15 7.45
CA PHE A 54 9.65 -10.51 8.66
C PHE A 54 8.93 -11.84 8.45
N GLY A 55 9.67 -12.94 8.44
CA GLY A 55 9.08 -14.27 8.41
C GLY A 55 8.19 -14.56 7.22
N GLY A 56 8.46 -13.95 6.06
CA GLY A 56 7.70 -14.18 4.85
C GLY A 56 6.45 -13.30 4.72
N LEU A 57 6.12 -12.52 5.74
CA LEU A 57 5.01 -11.58 5.65
C LEU A 57 5.49 -10.25 5.08
N ASP A 58 4.69 -9.67 4.21
CA ASP A 58 5.00 -8.39 3.60
C ASP A 58 4.30 -7.29 4.37
N PHE A 59 5.07 -6.50 5.11
CA PHE A 59 4.56 -5.37 5.87
C PHE A 59 4.66 -4.06 5.10
N SER A 60 5.21 -4.09 3.87
CA SER A 60 5.38 -2.87 3.08
C SER A 60 4.05 -2.15 2.81
N PRO A 61 2.97 -2.85 2.41
CA PRO A 61 1.69 -2.18 2.20
C PRO A 61 1.16 -1.52 3.48
N PHE A 62 1.37 -2.17 4.61
CA PHE A 62 0.93 -1.65 5.89
C PHE A 62 1.68 -0.36 6.24
N ILE A 63 2.99 -0.36 6.06
CA ILE A 63 3.81 0.84 6.30
C ILE A 63 3.43 1.95 5.34
N ALA A 64 3.20 1.62 4.06
CA ALA A 64 2.79 2.61 3.08
C ALA A 64 1.44 3.23 3.44
N LEU A 65 0.51 2.41 3.94
CA LEU A 65 -0.80 2.90 4.36
C LEU A 65 -0.68 3.92 5.49
N ILE A 66 0.12 3.58 6.50
CA ILE A 66 0.34 4.49 7.63
C ILE A 66 1.01 5.78 7.15
N GLY A 67 2.04 5.66 6.31
CA GLY A 67 2.74 6.81 5.78
C GLY A 67 1.83 7.72 4.96
N LEU A 68 0.97 7.11 4.14
CA LEU A 68 0.04 7.87 3.31
C LEU A 68 -0.94 8.66 4.18
N ARG A 69 -1.48 8.03 5.21
CA ARG A 69 -2.40 8.71 6.11
C ARG A 69 -1.73 9.83 6.88
N LEU A 70 -0.48 9.62 7.26
CA LEU A 70 0.27 10.66 7.95
C LEU A 70 0.52 11.87 7.05
N ILE A 71 0.92 11.61 5.80
CA ILE A 71 1.16 12.66 4.82
C ILE A 71 -0.13 13.41 4.53
N GLU A 72 -1.24 12.69 4.34
CA GLU A 72 -2.53 13.31 4.11
C GLU A 72 -2.90 14.25 5.25
N ARG A 73 -2.72 13.78 6.48
CA ARG A 73 -3.04 14.58 7.66
C ARG A 73 -2.21 15.85 7.72
N LEU A 74 -0.94 15.77 7.38
CA LEU A 74 -0.06 16.92 7.37
C LEU A 74 -0.45 17.92 6.28
N LEU A 75 -0.78 17.43 5.09
CA LEU A 75 -1.16 18.28 3.96
C LEU A 75 -2.49 18.98 4.19
N LEU A 76 -3.47 18.26 4.72
CA LEU A 76 -4.81 18.81 4.91
C LEU A 76 -4.92 19.71 6.15
N ARG A 77 -3.95 19.63 7.03
CA ARG A 77 -3.92 20.44 8.23
C ARG A 77 -3.49 21.87 7.97
N ILE A 78 -2.77 22.04 6.88
CA ILE A 78 -2.28 23.34 6.47
C ILE A 78 -3.35 24.07 5.66
#